data_a1a2011f7a3fdc740b1e080041a2ea26
#
_entry.id   a1a2011f7a3fdc740b1e080041a2ea26
#
_cell.length_a   1.000
_cell.length_b   1.000
_cell.length_c   1.000
_cell.angle_alpha   90.00
_cell.angle_beta   90.00
_cell.angle_gamma   90.00
#
_symmetry.space_group_name_H-M   'P 1'
#
loop_
_entity.id
_entity.type
_entity.pdbx_description
1 polymer ?
#
loop_
_entity_poly.entity_id
_entity_poly.type
_entity_poly.pdbx_seq_one_letter_code
_entity_poly.pdbx_strand_id
1 'polypeptide(L)'
;MKNDAALWQRGMEWGKELLAPPPRSHAEAYRHELKYLISYADKAELAVRMAPVLHLDPHAKQGGYFIRSLYFDDYWNTAYAEKDAGVLLRKKYRVRVYNCSDRSIKLERKKKFGSWIYKEAAPLTRAEFERILAGDYDFLLHSPHRLCQEFYTECVSNVLRPRVIVDLSLIHISEPTRQEAIS
;
A
#
# COMPACT_ATOMS: atom_id res chain seq x y z
N MET A 1 1.51 21.31 42.00
CA MET A 1 1.44 22.01 40.72
C MET A 1 2.73 22.04 39.88
N LYS A 2 3.85 21.36 40.24
CA LYS A 2 5.07 21.30 39.39
C LYS A 2 5.19 20.04 38.53
N ASN A 3 4.26 19.09 38.65
CA ASN A 3 4.33 17.81 37.92
C ASN A 3 3.55 17.78 36.57
N ASP A 4 2.64 18.74 36.39
CA ASP A 4 1.75 18.69 35.19
C ASP A 4 2.46 19.20 33.93
N ALA A 5 3.34 20.18 34.04
CA ALA A 5 4.09 20.70 32.91
C ALA A 5 5.07 19.67 32.31
N ALA A 6 5.68 18.84 33.16
CA ALA A 6 6.58 17.78 32.71
C ALA A 6 5.83 16.64 32.01
N LEU A 7 4.59 16.32 32.43
CA LEU A 7 3.71 15.34 31.76
C LEU A 7 3.26 15.83 30.40
N TRP A 8 2.91 17.12 30.27
CA TRP A 8 2.53 17.73 28.99
C TRP A 8 3.70 17.82 28.01
N GLN A 9 4.90 18.15 28.50
CA GLN A 9 6.11 18.16 27.66
C GLN A 9 6.46 16.76 27.17
N ARG A 10 6.38 15.73 28.01
CA ARG A 10 6.59 14.32 27.63
C ARG A 10 5.53 13.85 26.65
N GLY A 11 4.27 14.26 26.81
CA GLY A 11 3.19 13.97 25.87
C GLY A 11 3.42 14.61 24.49
N MET A 12 3.97 15.85 24.44
CA MET A 12 4.31 16.50 23.17
C MET A 12 5.53 15.88 22.50
N GLU A 13 6.52 15.40 23.24
CA GLU A 13 7.66 14.67 22.69
C GLU A 13 7.23 13.30 22.12
N TRP A 14 6.37 12.57 22.83
CA TRP A 14 5.74 11.36 22.35
C TRP A 14 4.94 11.60 21.06
N GLY A 15 4.22 12.70 20.97
CA GLY A 15 3.50 13.10 19.75
C GLY A 15 4.44 13.36 18.57
N LYS A 16 5.61 13.98 18.82
CA LYS A 16 6.63 14.19 17.79
C LYS A 16 7.30 12.88 17.36
N GLU A 17 7.54 11.98 18.29
CA GLU A 17 8.14 10.67 18.05
C GLU A 17 7.18 9.76 17.26
N LEU A 18 5.87 9.84 17.53
CA LEU A 18 4.81 9.17 16.75
C LEU A 18 4.64 9.75 15.34
N LEU A 19 5.01 11.00 15.10
CA LEU A 19 4.96 11.66 13.80
C LEU A 19 6.30 11.57 13.04
N ALA A 20 7.38 11.21 13.72
CA ALA A 20 8.65 10.94 13.08
C ALA A 20 8.55 9.68 12.20
N PRO A 21 9.20 9.64 11.04
CA PRO A 21 9.26 8.39 10.27
C PRO A 21 9.97 7.34 11.12
N PRO A 22 9.49 6.09 11.07
CA PRO A 22 10.17 5.00 11.76
C PRO A 22 11.62 4.91 11.27
N PRO A 23 12.57 4.48 12.15
CA PRO A 23 13.97 4.37 11.79
C PRO A 23 14.12 3.54 10.51
N ARG A 24 14.81 4.08 9.53
CA ARG A 24 15.03 3.42 8.24
C ARG A 24 15.90 2.19 8.45
N SER A 25 15.34 1.00 8.32
CA SER A 25 16.16 -0.11 7.86
C SER A 25 16.52 0.16 6.39
N HIS A 26 17.72 -0.13 5.95
CA HIS A 26 18.24 0.20 4.61
C HIS A 26 17.37 -0.23 3.42
N ALA A 27 16.24 -0.91 3.65
CA ALA A 27 15.31 -1.44 2.64
C ALA A 27 13.94 -0.74 2.61
N GLU A 28 13.59 0.12 3.57
CA GLU A 28 12.24 0.67 3.67
C GLU A 28 12.18 2.14 3.25
N ALA A 29 11.59 2.41 2.06
CA ALA A 29 11.32 3.78 1.61
C ALA A 29 9.90 4.19 2.00
N TYR A 30 9.77 4.99 3.06
CA TYR A 30 8.52 5.62 3.44
C TYR A 30 8.25 6.85 2.58
N ARG A 31 6.98 7.06 2.23
CA ARG A 31 6.53 8.21 1.44
C ARG A 31 5.23 8.76 1.97
N HIS A 32 4.97 10.04 1.69
CA HIS A 32 3.65 10.63 1.88
C HIS A 32 2.74 10.29 0.70
N GLU A 33 1.46 10.07 0.97
CA GLU A 33 0.41 9.91 -0.04
C GLU A 33 -0.75 10.83 0.32
N LEU A 34 -0.95 11.84 -0.50
CA LEU A 34 -2.09 12.75 -0.40
C LEU A 34 -3.14 12.34 -1.43
N LYS A 35 -4.40 12.47 -1.05
CA LYS A 35 -5.54 12.16 -1.92
C LYS A 35 -6.47 13.35 -1.94
N TYR A 36 -6.79 13.80 -3.13
CA TYR A 36 -7.72 14.89 -3.37
C TYR A 36 -8.89 14.39 -4.18
N LEU A 37 -10.09 14.78 -3.79
CA LEU A 37 -11.27 14.63 -4.63
C LEU A 37 -11.31 15.84 -5.56
N ILE A 38 -11.37 15.58 -6.85
CA ILE A 38 -11.38 16.63 -7.88
C ILE A 38 -12.55 16.40 -8.84
N SER A 39 -13.01 17.47 -9.50
CA SER A 39 -13.98 17.40 -10.58
C SER A 39 -13.34 16.95 -11.90
N TYR A 40 -14.17 16.61 -12.89
CA TYR A 40 -13.69 16.34 -14.25
C TYR A 40 -13.05 17.55 -14.90
N ALA A 41 -13.52 18.76 -14.58
CA ALA A 41 -12.94 20.02 -15.08
C ALA A 41 -11.53 20.23 -14.49
N ASP A 42 -11.38 20.07 -13.16
CA ASP A 42 -10.07 20.15 -12.50
C ASP A 42 -9.09 19.13 -13.07
N LYS A 43 -9.56 17.90 -13.36
CA LYS A 43 -8.75 16.88 -14.00
C LYS A 43 -8.24 17.31 -15.35
N ALA A 44 -9.11 17.89 -16.20
CA ALA A 44 -8.73 18.36 -17.54
C ALA A 44 -7.71 19.48 -17.46
N GLU A 45 -7.92 20.45 -16.58
CA GLU A 45 -6.98 21.56 -16.36
C GLU A 45 -5.63 21.04 -15.84
N LEU A 46 -5.63 20.19 -14.82
CA LEU A 46 -4.41 19.62 -14.27
C LEU A 46 -3.63 18.82 -15.32
N ALA A 47 -4.31 18.05 -16.17
CA ALA A 47 -3.66 17.28 -17.21
C ALA A 47 -2.86 18.17 -18.17
N VAL A 48 -3.45 19.31 -18.58
CA VAL A 48 -2.77 20.28 -19.45
C VAL A 48 -1.58 20.95 -18.74
N ARG A 49 -1.79 21.37 -17.48
CA ARG A 49 -0.74 22.08 -16.71
C ARG A 49 0.43 21.17 -16.32
N MET A 50 0.18 19.89 -16.14
CA MET A 50 1.21 18.92 -15.70
C MET A 50 1.94 18.27 -16.87
N ALA A 51 1.36 18.25 -18.07
CA ALA A 51 1.97 17.63 -19.24
C ALA A 51 3.42 18.07 -19.55
N PRO A 52 3.83 19.33 -19.33
CA PRO A 52 5.22 19.75 -19.56
C PRO A 52 6.23 19.21 -18.53
N VAL A 53 5.79 18.80 -17.34
CA VAL A 53 6.66 18.45 -16.21
C VAL A 53 6.52 16.98 -15.74
N LEU A 54 5.48 16.29 -16.21
CA LEU A 54 5.22 14.91 -15.85
C LEU A 54 5.10 14.04 -17.10
N HIS A 55 5.59 12.82 -16.99
CA HIS A 55 5.41 11.82 -18.02
C HIS A 55 4.27 10.86 -17.66
N LEU A 56 3.54 10.40 -18.68
CA LEU A 56 2.57 9.32 -18.48
C LEU A 56 3.30 8.05 -18.04
N ASP A 57 2.65 7.30 -17.15
CA ASP A 57 3.13 5.97 -16.77
C ASP A 57 3.34 5.12 -18.06
N PRO A 58 4.54 4.53 -18.26
CA PRO A 58 4.81 3.69 -19.43
C PRO A 58 3.84 2.52 -19.59
N HIS A 59 3.17 2.11 -18.51
CA HIS A 59 2.14 1.07 -18.53
C HIS A 59 0.76 1.57 -18.93
N ALA A 60 0.53 2.90 -18.95
CA ALA A 60 -0.74 3.51 -19.33
C ALA A 60 -0.91 3.59 -20.86
N LYS A 61 -0.66 2.49 -21.57
CA LYS A 61 -0.90 2.39 -23.01
C LYS A 61 -2.39 2.61 -23.28
N GLN A 62 -2.72 3.41 -24.30
CA GLN A 62 -4.09 3.70 -24.72
C GLN A 62 -4.97 4.43 -23.66
N GLY A 63 -4.36 5.27 -22.84
CA GLY A 63 -5.10 6.17 -21.96
C GLY A 63 -5.41 5.63 -20.57
N GLY A 64 -4.85 4.50 -20.18
CA GLY A 64 -5.02 3.97 -18.83
C GLY A 64 -4.87 2.46 -18.71
N TYR A 65 -5.09 1.95 -17.52
CA TYR A 65 -5.12 0.51 -17.27
C TYR A 65 -6.09 0.14 -16.14
N PHE A 66 -6.54 -1.09 -16.18
CA PHE A 66 -7.43 -1.68 -15.20
C PHE A 66 -6.63 -2.37 -14.11
N ILE A 67 -7.00 -2.14 -12.85
CA ILE A 67 -6.38 -2.79 -11.69
C ILE A 67 -7.45 -3.54 -10.92
N ARG A 68 -7.24 -4.85 -10.74
CA ARG A 68 -8.04 -5.67 -9.85
C ARG A 68 -7.22 -6.01 -8.61
N SER A 69 -7.78 -5.79 -7.45
CA SER A 69 -7.13 -6.08 -6.17
C SER A 69 -8.05 -6.92 -5.29
N LEU A 70 -7.58 -8.07 -4.87
CA LEU A 70 -8.23 -8.91 -3.87
C LEU A 70 -7.62 -8.58 -2.51
N TYR A 71 -8.41 -8.02 -1.61
CA TYR A 71 -7.99 -7.70 -0.26
C TYR A 71 -8.25 -8.85 0.70
N PHE A 72 -7.34 -8.98 1.66
CA PHE A 72 -7.40 -9.95 2.74
C PHE A 72 -7.70 -9.23 4.05
N ASP A 73 -8.46 -9.87 4.90
CA ASP A 73 -8.74 -9.44 6.27
C ASP A 73 -8.95 -10.66 7.17
N ASP A 74 -8.87 -10.46 8.47
CA ASP A 74 -9.14 -11.50 9.45
C ASP A 74 -10.65 -11.74 9.62
N TYR A 75 -10.98 -12.64 10.52
CA TYR A 75 -12.38 -12.97 10.82
C TYR A 75 -13.17 -11.74 11.30
N TRP A 76 -12.55 -10.83 12.04
CA TRP A 76 -13.16 -9.64 12.64
C TRP A 76 -13.18 -8.42 11.73
N ASN A 77 -12.61 -8.51 10.53
CA ASN A 77 -12.41 -7.39 9.61
C ASN A 77 -11.56 -6.26 10.24
N THR A 78 -10.52 -6.64 10.97
CA THR A 78 -9.66 -5.71 11.73
C THR A 78 -9.04 -4.65 10.83
N ALA A 79 -8.51 -5.01 9.66
CA ALA A 79 -7.89 -4.04 8.75
C ALA A 79 -8.90 -3.02 8.18
N TYR A 80 -10.17 -3.42 8.04
CA TYR A 80 -11.25 -2.51 7.70
C TYR A 80 -11.58 -1.57 8.86
N ALA A 81 -11.79 -2.12 10.06
CA ALA A 81 -12.13 -1.37 11.26
C ALA A 81 -11.04 -0.36 11.65
N GLU A 82 -9.76 -0.77 11.60
CA GLU A 82 -8.62 0.12 11.83
C GLU A 82 -8.55 1.27 10.82
N LYS A 83 -8.91 1.00 9.56
CA LYS A 83 -8.97 2.05 8.53
C LYS A 83 -10.09 3.04 8.84
N ASP A 84 -11.27 2.55 9.20
CA ASP A 84 -12.45 3.36 9.48
C ASP A 84 -12.24 4.22 10.73
N ALA A 85 -11.72 3.63 11.80
CA ALA A 85 -11.37 4.31 13.04
C ALA A 85 -10.15 5.25 12.92
N GLY A 86 -9.46 5.29 11.77
CA GLY A 86 -8.32 6.16 11.55
C GLY A 86 -7.06 5.77 12.32
N VAL A 87 -6.93 4.51 12.77
CA VAL A 87 -5.77 4.02 13.52
C VAL A 87 -4.47 4.39 12.81
N LEU A 88 -3.52 4.98 13.55
CA LEU A 88 -2.28 5.50 12.99
C LEU A 88 -1.36 4.41 12.46
N LEU A 89 -1.26 3.30 13.20
CA LEU A 89 -0.43 2.15 12.83
C LEU A 89 -1.32 1.03 12.31
N ARG A 90 -1.30 0.79 11.01
CA ARG A 90 -2.11 -0.24 10.38
C ARG A 90 -1.46 -0.85 9.16
N LYS A 91 -1.82 -2.09 8.86
CA LYS A 91 -1.36 -2.81 7.67
C LYS A 91 -2.53 -3.43 6.93
N LYS A 92 -2.36 -3.65 5.63
CA LYS A 92 -3.30 -4.43 4.84
C LYS A 92 -2.60 -5.16 3.72
N TYR A 93 -3.11 -6.34 3.42
CA TYR A 93 -2.63 -7.21 2.39
C TYR A 93 -3.60 -7.27 1.22
N ARG A 94 -3.06 -7.40 0.03
CA ARG A 94 -3.84 -7.65 -1.18
C ARG A 94 -3.03 -8.40 -2.22
N VAL A 95 -3.71 -9.15 -3.06
CA VAL A 95 -3.16 -9.62 -4.33
C VAL A 95 -3.68 -8.72 -5.45
N ARG A 96 -2.81 -8.29 -6.34
CA ARG A 96 -3.12 -7.35 -7.42
C ARG A 96 -2.73 -7.93 -8.77
N VAL A 97 -3.61 -7.72 -9.75
CA VAL A 97 -3.38 -7.98 -11.16
C VAL A 97 -3.72 -6.74 -12.00
N TYR A 98 -3.12 -6.66 -13.18
CA TYR A 98 -3.31 -5.54 -14.10
C TYR A 98 -3.95 -6.04 -15.39
N ASN A 99 -4.93 -5.29 -15.91
CA ASN A 99 -5.66 -5.59 -17.15
C ASN A 99 -6.22 -7.02 -17.19
N CYS A 100 -6.67 -7.54 -16.04
CA CYS A 100 -7.14 -8.91 -15.85
C CYS A 100 -6.17 -9.99 -16.39
N SER A 101 -4.87 -9.67 -16.43
CA SER A 101 -3.83 -10.57 -16.93
C SER A 101 -3.10 -11.23 -15.75
N ASP A 102 -2.76 -12.49 -15.93
CA ASP A 102 -1.93 -13.28 -15.00
C ASP A 102 -0.42 -13.10 -15.22
N ARG A 103 0.00 -12.29 -16.19
CA ARG A 103 1.41 -12.01 -16.48
C ARG A 103 2.14 -11.36 -15.30
N SER A 104 1.42 -10.65 -14.44
CA SER A 104 1.98 -10.00 -13.26
C SER A 104 0.97 -10.06 -12.12
N ILE A 105 1.11 -11.08 -11.29
CA ILE A 105 0.36 -11.24 -10.05
C ILE A 105 1.30 -10.83 -8.91
N LYS A 106 0.87 -9.92 -8.05
CA LYS A 106 1.70 -9.42 -6.94
C LYS A 106 0.94 -9.50 -5.62
N LEU A 107 1.56 -10.16 -4.64
CA LEU A 107 1.20 -9.97 -3.25
C LEU A 107 1.76 -8.63 -2.78
N GLU A 108 0.91 -7.77 -2.26
CA GLU A 108 1.32 -6.45 -1.76
C GLU A 108 0.88 -6.27 -0.31
N ARG A 109 1.76 -5.67 0.48
CA ARG A 109 1.45 -5.14 1.80
C ARG A 109 1.61 -3.63 1.82
N LYS A 110 0.61 -2.93 2.32
CA LYS A 110 0.68 -1.51 2.61
C LYS A 110 0.65 -1.32 4.11
N LYS A 111 1.75 -0.81 4.68
CA LYS A 111 1.83 -0.34 6.06
C LYS A 111 1.59 1.16 6.08
N LYS A 112 0.88 1.64 7.08
CA LYS A 112 0.71 3.06 7.35
C LYS A 112 1.18 3.35 8.77
N PHE A 113 1.95 4.42 8.92
CA PHE A 113 2.38 4.97 10.19
C PHE A 113 2.10 6.48 10.18
N GLY A 114 1.03 6.90 10.86
CA GLY A 114 0.56 8.27 10.76
C GLY A 114 0.29 8.70 9.31
N SER A 115 1.00 9.69 8.81
CA SER A 115 0.97 10.15 7.41
C SER A 115 1.89 9.37 6.47
N TRP A 116 2.79 8.56 7.03
CA TRP A 116 3.78 7.81 6.27
C TRP A 116 3.23 6.49 5.76
N ILE A 117 3.63 6.13 4.56
CA ILE A 117 3.21 4.90 3.90
C ILE A 117 4.44 4.15 3.39
N TYR A 118 4.45 2.86 3.66
CA TYR A 118 5.40 1.92 3.11
C TYR A 118 4.66 0.82 2.34
N LYS A 119 5.18 0.46 1.18
CA LYS A 119 4.63 -0.60 0.33
C LYS A 119 5.70 -1.63 0.02
N GLU A 120 5.33 -2.89 0.18
CA GLU A 120 6.11 -4.04 -0.21
C GLU A 120 5.33 -4.85 -1.24
N ALA A 121 6.05 -5.51 -2.14
CA ALA A 121 5.44 -6.38 -3.14
C ALA A 121 6.33 -7.60 -3.36
N ALA A 122 5.70 -8.75 -3.53
CA ALA A 122 6.34 -9.99 -3.95
C ALA A 122 5.58 -10.56 -5.16
N PRO A 123 6.28 -11.07 -6.18
CA PRO A 123 5.63 -11.71 -7.31
C PRO A 123 5.02 -13.05 -6.86
N LEU A 124 3.92 -13.41 -7.49
CA LEU A 124 3.29 -14.72 -7.36
C LEU A 124 3.07 -15.30 -8.77
N THR A 125 3.20 -16.60 -8.88
CA THR A 125 2.73 -17.34 -10.05
C THR A 125 1.22 -17.55 -9.99
N ARG A 126 0.59 -17.89 -11.11
CA ARG A 126 -0.83 -18.23 -11.17
C ARG A 126 -1.16 -19.42 -10.26
N ALA A 127 -0.33 -20.45 -10.27
CA ALA A 127 -0.52 -21.64 -9.43
C ALA A 127 -0.45 -21.30 -7.93
N GLU A 128 0.50 -20.47 -7.50
CA GLU A 128 0.60 -20.00 -6.11
C GLU A 128 -0.62 -19.19 -5.69
N PHE A 129 -1.13 -18.34 -6.57
CA PHE A 129 -2.35 -17.57 -6.30
C PHE A 129 -3.56 -18.49 -6.13
N GLU A 130 -3.71 -19.51 -6.98
CA GLU A 130 -4.79 -20.50 -6.87
C GLU A 130 -4.70 -21.31 -5.57
N ARG A 131 -3.49 -21.67 -5.12
CA ARG A 131 -3.28 -22.29 -3.80
C ARG A 131 -3.72 -21.37 -2.67
N ILE A 132 -3.38 -20.07 -2.72
CA ILE A 132 -3.84 -19.09 -1.74
C ILE A 132 -5.38 -19.04 -1.68
N LEU A 133 -6.05 -19.05 -2.83
CA LEU A 133 -7.52 -19.07 -2.89
C LEU A 133 -8.12 -20.36 -2.31
N ALA A 134 -7.44 -21.47 -2.48
CA ALA A 134 -7.83 -22.77 -1.90
C ALA A 134 -7.55 -22.87 -0.40
N GLY A 135 -6.85 -21.88 0.18
CA GLY A 135 -6.48 -21.88 1.61
C GLY A 135 -5.21 -22.68 1.91
N ASP A 136 -4.46 -23.07 0.88
CA ASP A 136 -3.17 -23.70 1.01
C ASP A 136 -2.07 -22.64 1.04
N TYR A 137 -1.51 -22.40 2.20
CA TYR A 137 -0.52 -21.35 2.46
C TYR A 137 0.90 -21.87 2.70
N ASP A 138 1.11 -23.18 2.86
CA ASP A 138 2.38 -23.77 3.36
C ASP A 138 3.57 -23.43 2.46
N PHE A 139 3.38 -23.32 1.16
CA PHE A 139 4.44 -22.94 0.22
C PHE A 139 5.01 -21.54 0.48
N LEU A 140 4.23 -20.64 1.06
CA LEU A 140 4.66 -19.27 1.36
C LEU A 140 5.76 -19.23 2.42
N LEU A 141 5.80 -20.22 3.32
CA LEU A 141 6.83 -20.33 4.34
C LEU A 141 8.23 -20.53 3.72
N HIS A 142 8.29 -21.21 2.59
CA HIS A 142 9.54 -21.50 1.88
C HIS A 142 9.85 -20.49 0.76
N SER A 143 9.05 -19.43 0.63
CA SER A 143 9.28 -18.38 -0.35
C SER A 143 10.58 -17.62 -0.05
N PRO A 144 11.37 -17.23 -1.07
CA PRO A 144 12.52 -16.35 -0.89
C PRO A 144 12.14 -14.93 -0.47
N HIS A 145 10.86 -14.57 -0.60
CA HIS A 145 10.35 -13.25 -0.25
C HIS A 145 9.83 -13.21 1.19
N ARG A 146 10.48 -12.42 2.03
CA ARG A 146 10.05 -12.22 3.44
C ARG A 146 8.58 -11.83 3.56
N LEU A 147 8.07 -11.01 2.63
CA LEU A 147 6.65 -10.64 2.60
C LEU A 147 5.72 -11.86 2.53
N CYS A 148 6.08 -12.87 1.74
CA CYS A 148 5.30 -14.11 1.64
C CYS A 148 5.31 -14.92 2.93
N GLN A 149 6.47 -15.01 3.59
CA GLN A 149 6.60 -15.70 4.90
C GLN A 149 5.79 -14.98 5.99
N GLU A 150 5.84 -13.66 6.03
CA GLU A 150 5.03 -12.86 6.96
C GLU A 150 3.53 -12.97 6.64
N PHE A 151 3.16 -13.03 5.36
CA PHE A 151 1.77 -13.26 4.96
C PHE A 151 1.29 -14.66 5.36
N TYR A 152 2.12 -15.69 5.25
CA TYR A 152 1.83 -17.02 5.80
C TYR A 152 1.49 -16.94 7.28
N THR A 153 2.33 -16.26 8.07
CA THR A 153 2.10 -16.11 9.52
C THR A 153 0.76 -15.43 9.79
N GLU A 154 0.40 -14.39 9.06
CA GLU A 154 -0.91 -13.73 9.19
C GLU A 154 -2.07 -14.66 8.81
N CYS A 155 -1.92 -15.46 7.75
CA CYS A 155 -2.95 -16.41 7.32
C CYS A 155 -3.20 -17.51 8.37
N VAL A 156 -2.14 -17.97 9.04
CA VAL A 156 -2.23 -19.02 10.06
C VAL A 156 -2.65 -18.46 11.42
N SER A 157 -1.98 -17.39 11.90
CA SER A 157 -2.18 -16.87 13.25
C SER A 157 -3.44 -16.00 13.38
N ASN A 158 -3.72 -15.16 12.37
CA ASN A 158 -4.83 -14.22 12.37
C ASN A 158 -5.99 -14.65 11.45
N VAL A 159 -5.89 -15.85 10.89
CA VAL A 159 -6.92 -16.41 10.00
C VAL A 159 -7.27 -15.48 8.85
N LEU A 160 -6.23 -14.86 8.24
CA LEU A 160 -6.43 -13.97 7.10
C LEU A 160 -7.03 -14.74 5.92
N ARG A 161 -8.08 -14.18 5.33
CA ARG A 161 -8.79 -14.79 4.18
C ARG A 161 -9.14 -13.73 3.14
N PRO A 162 -9.34 -14.11 1.88
CA PRO A 162 -9.92 -13.23 0.87
C PRO A 162 -11.26 -12.64 1.33
N ARG A 163 -11.44 -11.33 1.18
CA ARG A 163 -12.67 -10.64 1.64
C ARG A 163 -13.36 -9.86 0.54
N VAL A 164 -12.64 -9.01 -0.17
CA VAL A 164 -13.26 -8.11 -1.13
C VAL A 164 -12.38 -7.91 -2.35
N ILE A 165 -13.00 -7.87 -3.52
CA ILE A 165 -12.38 -7.47 -4.76
C ILE A 165 -12.69 -5.99 -4.99
N VAL A 166 -11.66 -5.22 -5.32
CA VAL A 166 -11.78 -3.81 -5.70
C VAL A 166 -11.19 -3.63 -7.09
N ASP A 167 -12.02 -3.17 -7.99
CA ASP A 167 -11.66 -2.85 -9.37
C ASP A 167 -11.51 -1.33 -9.52
N LEU A 168 -10.40 -0.92 -10.11
CA LEU A 168 -10.08 0.46 -10.39
C LEU A 168 -9.68 0.61 -11.85
N SER A 169 -10.31 1.55 -12.54
CA SER A 169 -9.86 2.01 -13.83
C SER A 169 -9.06 3.30 -13.64
N LEU A 170 -7.80 3.29 -14.05
CA LEU A 170 -6.92 4.45 -13.99
C LEU A 170 -6.78 5.01 -15.40
N ILE A 171 -7.37 6.19 -15.64
CA ILE A 171 -7.46 6.80 -16.96
C ILE A 171 -6.20 7.62 -17.29
N HIS A 172 -5.56 8.21 -16.27
CA HIS A 172 -4.31 8.94 -16.38
C HIS A 172 -3.43 8.67 -15.18
N ILE A 173 -2.18 8.31 -15.45
CA ILE A 173 -1.15 8.25 -14.44
C ILE A 173 -0.01 9.11 -14.96
N SER A 174 0.35 10.11 -14.16
CA SER A 174 1.53 10.92 -14.39
C SER A 174 2.53 10.58 -13.28
N GLU A 175 3.77 10.29 -13.66
CA GLU A 175 4.86 10.12 -12.72
C GLU A 175 5.77 11.34 -12.78
N PRO A 176 6.27 11.84 -11.63
CA PRO A 176 7.26 12.90 -11.63
C PRO A 176 8.52 12.40 -12.35
N THR A 177 9.11 13.25 -13.16
CA THR A 177 10.41 13.00 -13.76
C THR A 177 11.39 12.72 -12.62
N ARG A 178 11.99 11.55 -12.57
CA ARG A 178 13.15 11.31 -11.70
C ARG A 178 14.24 12.27 -12.17
N GLN A 179 14.54 13.30 -11.41
CA GLN A 179 15.81 13.98 -11.53
C GLN A 179 16.87 12.94 -11.16
N GLU A 180 17.62 12.49 -12.15
CA GLU A 180 18.87 11.81 -11.90
C GLU A 180 19.72 12.81 -11.11
N ALA A 181 20.18 12.39 -9.94
CA ALA A 181 21.13 13.19 -9.18
C ALA A 181 22.35 13.35 -10.07
N ILE A 182 22.61 14.59 -10.47
CA ILE A 182 23.85 14.96 -11.13
C ILE A 182 24.95 14.72 -10.10
N SER A 183 25.76 13.70 -10.35
CA SER A 183 26.97 13.35 -9.59
C SER A 183 28.07 14.39 -9.79
#